data_6cd1b9e008076447d1ea290258cba183
#
_entry.id   6cd1b9e008076447d1ea290258cba183
#
_cell.length_a   1.000
_cell.length_b   1.000
_cell.length_c   1.000
_cell.angle_alpha   90.00
_cell.angle_beta   90.00
_cell.angle_gamma   90.00
#
_symmetry.space_group_name_H-M   'P 1'
#
loop_
_entity.id
_entity.type
_entity.pdbx_description
1 polymer ?
#
loop_
_entity_poly.entity_id
_entity_poly.type
_entity_poly.pdbx_seq_one_letter_code
_entity_poly.pdbx_strand_id
1 'polypeptide(L)' 'METKFSPSSENQFTDIIGLRSSGIFPKDKEPSIATLRNWTKLRRIPHHRVGHFIYYDAMEVATHIRARLKVPARG' A
#
# COMPACT_ATOMS: atom_id res chain seq x y z
N MET A 1 -24.38 -4.51 -16.16
CA MET A 1 -23.80 -4.48 -15.84
C MET A 1 -23.13 -4.40 -15.29
N GLU A 2 -22.90 -4.54 -15.19
CA GLU A 2 -22.11 -4.49 -14.75
C GLU A 2 -21.44 -4.21 -14.15
N THR A 3 -21.39 -4.36 -14.22
CA THR A 3 -20.55 -4.09 -13.71
C THR A 3 -20.04 -3.71 -12.95
N LYS A 4 -20.29 -3.71 -13.00
CA LYS A 4 -19.65 -3.39 -12.36
C LYS A 4 -18.96 -3.14 -11.61
N PHE A 5 -18.68 -3.29 -11.43
CA PHE A 5 -17.83 -3.22 -10.62
C PHE A 5 -16.91 -3.04 -10.76
N SER A 6 -16.95 -3.32 -11.14
CA SER A 6 -15.82 -3.30 -11.33
C SER A 6 -15.05 -2.27 -11.28
N PRO A 7 -15.15 -1.72 -11.74
CA PRO A 7 -14.09 -0.83 -11.68
C PRO A 7 -13.82 -0.38 -10.42
N SER A 8 -14.49 -0.72 -9.74
CA SER A 8 -14.09 -0.57 -8.39
C SER A 8 -12.72 -1.11 -8.17
N SER A 9 -12.16 -1.71 -9.17
CA SER A 9 -10.82 -2.26 -9.03
C SER A 9 -9.82 -1.19 -8.63
N GLU A 10 -10.00 0.04 -9.05
CA GLU A 10 -9.09 1.09 -8.68
C GLU A 10 -9.23 1.48 -7.21
N ASN A 11 -10.29 1.05 -6.58
CA ASN A 11 -10.54 1.35 -5.17
C ASN A 11 -10.45 0.14 -4.29
N GLN A 12 -9.92 -0.94 -4.80
CA GLN A 12 -9.86 -2.16 -4.03
C GLN A 12 -8.83 -2.08 -2.94
N PHE A 13 -9.23 -2.53 -1.78
CA PHE A 13 -8.28 -2.76 -0.71
C PHE A 13 -7.64 -4.12 -0.90
N THR A 14 -6.42 -4.23 -0.44
CA THR A 14 -5.70 -5.48 -0.50
C THR A 14 -5.06 -5.76 0.84
N ASP A 15 -4.70 -7.01 1.05
CA ASP A 15 -3.97 -7.36 2.26
C ASP A 15 -2.48 -7.03 2.08
N ILE A 16 -1.68 -7.37 3.08
CA ILE A 16 -0.27 -7.02 3.07
C ILE A 16 0.48 -7.73 1.95
N ILE A 17 0.07 -8.94 1.62
CA ILE A 17 0.70 -9.69 0.53
C ILE A 17 0.39 -9.02 -0.80
N GLY A 18 -0.86 -8.63 -1.00
CA GLY A 18 -1.25 -7.93 -2.21
C GLY A 18 -0.60 -6.56 -2.32
N LEU A 19 -0.42 -5.86 -1.20
CA LEU A 19 0.29 -4.60 -1.20
C LEU A 19 1.72 -4.78 -1.70
N ARG A 20 2.40 -5.80 -1.19
CA ARG A 20 3.77 -6.07 -1.57
C ARG A 20 3.90 -6.33 -3.08
N SER A 21 2.92 -6.99 -3.66
CA SER A 21 2.96 -7.34 -5.09
C SER A 21 2.17 -6.38 -5.95
N SER A 22 1.76 -5.24 -5.43
CA SER A 22 0.88 -4.31 -6.15
C SER A 22 1.58 -3.53 -7.26
N GLY A 23 2.90 -3.54 -7.28
CA GLY A 23 3.64 -2.79 -8.29
C GLY A 23 4.07 -1.40 -7.84
N ILE A 24 3.74 -0.99 -6.63
CA ILE A 24 4.16 0.32 -6.15
C ILE A 24 5.62 0.34 -5.71
N PHE A 25 6.22 -0.83 -5.51
CA PHE A 25 7.63 -0.92 -5.16
C PHE A 25 8.45 -1.34 -6.38
N PRO A 26 9.72 -0.96 -6.44
CA PRO A 26 10.55 -1.39 -7.56
C PRO A 26 10.62 -2.91 -7.62
N LYS A 27 10.66 -3.42 -8.84
CA LYS A 27 10.72 -4.86 -9.04
C LYS A 27 11.96 -5.43 -8.36
N ASP A 28 11.77 -6.54 -7.68
CA ASP A 28 12.83 -7.24 -6.93
C ASP A 28 13.39 -6.43 -5.77
N LYS A 29 12.75 -5.31 -5.45
CA LYS A 29 13.15 -4.49 -4.31
C LYS A 29 12.00 -4.29 -3.35
N GLU A 30 10.98 -5.13 -3.43
CA GLU A 30 9.84 -5.01 -2.54
C GLU A 30 10.28 -5.30 -1.10
N PRO A 31 9.77 -4.54 -0.13
CA PRO A 31 10.06 -4.83 1.26
C PRO A 31 9.50 -6.20 1.63
N SER A 32 10.09 -6.84 2.61
CA SER A 32 9.57 -8.11 3.10
C SER A 32 8.23 -7.89 3.80
N ILE A 33 7.47 -8.97 3.94
CA ILE A 33 6.21 -8.92 4.67
C ILE A 33 6.45 -8.46 6.11
N ALA A 34 7.52 -8.92 6.74
CA ALA A 34 7.85 -8.51 8.09
C ALA A 34 8.10 -7.00 8.17
N THR A 35 8.79 -6.45 7.17
CA THR A 35 9.04 -5.02 7.11
C THR A 35 7.74 -4.25 6.97
N LEU A 36 6.86 -4.71 6.08
CA LEU A 36 5.59 -4.04 5.87
C LEU A 36 4.71 -4.10 7.12
N ARG A 37 4.71 -5.22 7.83
CA ARG A 37 4.00 -5.33 9.09
C ARG A 37 4.53 -4.35 10.11
N ASN A 38 5.83 -4.22 10.17
CA ASN A 38 6.46 -3.29 11.09
C ASN A 38 6.07 -1.85 10.78
N TRP A 39 6.09 -1.49 9.50
CA TRP A 39 5.69 -0.16 9.08
C TRP A 39 4.23 0.13 9.43
N THR A 40 3.37 -0.87 9.27
CA THR A 40 1.96 -0.73 9.64
C THR A 40 1.82 -0.53 11.14
N LYS A 41 2.52 -1.34 11.92
CA LYS A 41 2.48 -1.26 13.37
C LYS A 41 2.96 0.10 13.87
N LEU A 42 3.97 0.65 13.23
CA LEU A 42 4.53 1.94 13.59
C LEU A 42 3.78 3.10 12.93
N ARG A 43 2.72 2.79 12.18
CA ARG A 43 1.90 3.79 11.49
C ARG A 43 2.70 4.62 10.50
N ARG A 44 3.64 3.98 9.86
CA ARG A 44 4.45 4.65 8.83
C ARG A 44 3.79 4.64 7.47
N ILE A 45 2.83 3.74 7.25
CA ILE A 45 2.09 3.71 5.99
C ILE A 45 0.60 3.68 6.31
N PRO A 46 -0.22 4.31 5.45
CA PRO A 46 -1.66 4.33 5.69
C PRO A 46 -2.25 2.93 5.52
N HIS A 47 -3.21 2.64 6.36
CA HIS A 47 -3.90 1.37 6.32
C HIS A 47 -5.30 1.57 6.88
N HIS A 48 -6.16 0.59 6.64
CA HIS A 48 -7.53 0.62 7.09
C HIS A 48 -7.81 -0.62 7.90
N ARG A 49 -8.41 -0.45 9.05
CA ARG A 49 -8.73 -1.56 9.92
C ARG A 49 -10.22 -1.85 9.87
N VAL A 50 -10.57 -3.05 9.49
CA VAL A 50 -11.96 -3.49 9.44
C VAL A 50 -12.07 -4.74 10.30
N GLY A 51 -12.59 -4.58 11.51
CA GLY A 51 -12.63 -5.67 12.46
C GLY A 51 -11.23 -6.13 12.82
N HIS A 52 -10.92 -7.39 12.54
CA HIS A 52 -9.61 -7.96 12.82
C HIS A 52 -8.66 -7.84 11.64
N PHE A 53 -9.14 -7.31 10.53
CA PHE A 53 -8.36 -7.31 9.29
C PHE A 53 -7.81 -5.94 9.00
N ILE A 54 -6.61 -5.93 8.44
CA ILE A 54 -5.96 -4.70 7.99
C ILE A 54 -5.86 -4.78 6.48
N TYR A 55 -6.32 -3.72 5.84
CA TYR A 55 -6.31 -3.60 4.39
C TYR A 55 -5.56 -2.35 3.97
N TYR A 56 -5.05 -2.38 2.77
CA TYR A 56 -4.29 -1.27 2.20
C TYR A 56 -4.90 -0.87 0.87
N ASP A 57 -4.89 0.42 0.61
CA ASP A 57 -5.14 0.94 -0.73
C ASP A 57 -3.75 1.26 -1.30
N ALA A 58 -3.34 0.50 -2.32
CA ALA A 58 -1.99 0.63 -2.85
C ALA A 58 -1.69 2.05 -3.34
N MET A 59 -2.68 2.70 -3.94
CA MET A 59 -2.49 4.07 -4.42
C MET A 59 -2.28 5.04 -3.26
N GLU A 60 -3.01 4.82 -2.18
CA GLU A 60 -2.87 5.65 -0.99
C GLU A 60 -1.48 5.49 -0.38
N VAL A 61 -1.02 4.25 -0.31
CA VAL A 61 0.32 3.96 0.21
C VAL A 61 1.37 4.60 -0.68
N ALA A 62 1.23 4.46 -2.00
CA ALA A 62 2.18 5.06 -2.93
C ALA A 62 2.22 6.58 -2.79
N THR A 63 1.07 7.21 -2.67
CA THR A 63 0.99 8.65 -2.50
C THR A 63 1.67 9.08 -1.21
N HIS A 64 1.43 8.33 -0.14
CA HIS A 64 2.05 8.62 1.15
C HIS A 64 3.57 8.52 1.07
N ILE A 65 4.07 7.48 0.42
CA ILE A 65 5.51 7.28 0.28
C ILE A 65 6.12 8.45 -0.49
N ARG A 66 5.48 8.86 -1.58
CA ARG A 66 5.99 9.98 -2.37
C ARG A 66 6.04 11.27 -1.57
N ALA A 67 5.04 11.50 -0.74
CA ALA A 67 4.92 12.76 -0.02
C ALA A 67 5.73 12.80 1.26
N ARG A 68 5.78 11.68 1.98
CA ARG A 68 6.31 11.67 3.34
C ARG A 68 7.65 11.02 3.48
N LEU A 69 7.97 10.08 2.61
CA LEU A 69 9.20 9.33 2.72
C LEU A 69 10.19 9.69 1.63
N LYS A 70 9.90 10.75 0.90
CA LYS A 70 10.77 11.23 -0.15
C LYS A 70 12.04 11.82 0.45
N VAL A 71 13.17 11.45 -0.13
CA VAL A 71 14.45 12.06 0.22
C VAL A 71 14.77 13.06 -0.89
N PRO A 72 14.74 14.35 -0.59
CA PRO A 72 14.96 15.34 -1.65
C PRO A 72 16.40 15.28 -2.18
N ALA A 73 16.52 15.57 -3.46
CA ALA A 73 17.83 15.65 -4.08
C ALA A 73 18.60 16.82 -3.49
N ARG A 74 19.89 16.63 -3.34
CA ARG A 74 20.73 17.70 -2.82
C ARG A 74 21.55 18.22 -3.96
N GLY A 75 21.41 19.41 -4.11
CA GLY A 75 21.96 20.07 -5.18
C GLY A 75 23.16 20.09 -5.74
#